data_95ebee2d537b6e5aeeaf7d197c9bb5af
#
_entry.id   95ebee2d537b6e5aeeaf7d197c9bb5af
#
_cell.length_a   1.000
_cell.length_b   1.000
_cell.length_c   1.000
_cell.angle_alpha   90.00
_cell.angle_beta   90.00
_cell.angle_gamma   90.00
#
_symmetry.space_group_name_H-M   'P 1'
#
loop_
_entity.id
_entity.type
_entity.pdbx_description
1 polymer ?
#
loop_
_entity_poly.entity_id
_entity_poly.type
_entity_poly.pdbx_seq_one_letter_code
_entity_poly.pdbx_strand_id
1 'polypeptide(L)'
;MLPSYLHEESFRSSIDSEELGPEKDLNERNVTDMSEGTPITMTGQGLTVPDFPIIPHIIGDGSGPDIWRAAKRVIDAAVEKAYAGKRGLVWKEVLAGQKAFDTVGTWLPNETMEAFRSLLVGIKGPLTTPVGKGIRSLNVALRQGLDLYCCVRPVRYFQGIETPVKAPEKVDMVIFRENTEDIYAGIEFECGTPEAEKFFDWLSHEFPQRANKVRFPQTSGFGIKPVSKEGTERLVRSAIQYAIETNRPYVTLVHKGNIMKFTEGGFRDWGYDLARREFGAEPIGDGPWCKLPNGIIIKDCICDAFLQEILIHPQEHSVVATLNLNGDYCSDALAAQVGGIGIAPGANINYRTGHAVFEATHGTAPKLAGLDKVNPCSFLLSAEMMLRYMGWAEAADLIVSAIEGAISDKTVTADLAEMIPGSTAVSTTAFGDALLAHIK
;
A
#
# COMPACT_ATOMS: atom_id res chain seq x y z
N MET A 1 5.61 36.19 33.08
CA MET A 1 5.91 36.14 34.53
C MET A 1 6.24 34.70 34.85
N LEU A 2 7.52 34.40 34.99
CA LEU A 2 8.07 33.22 35.64
C LEU A 2 8.01 33.44 37.18
N PRO A 3 8.09 32.37 38.02
CA PRO A 3 9.39 32.22 38.64
C PRO A 3 9.94 30.78 38.68
N SER A 4 11.27 30.78 38.58
CA SER A 4 12.26 29.77 38.92
C SER A 4 12.31 29.41 40.44
N TYR A 5 12.70 28.16 40.77
CA TYR A 5 13.56 27.90 41.94
C TYR A 5 14.48 26.69 41.67
N LEU A 6 15.77 27.00 41.77
CA LEU A 6 16.93 26.11 41.98
C LEU A 6 16.99 25.65 43.44
N HIS A 7 17.49 24.44 43.71
CA HIS A 7 18.44 24.20 44.79
C HIS A 7 19.32 22.97 44.49
N GLU A 8 20.63 23.26 44.44
CA GLU A 8 21.74 22.31 44.57
C GLU A 8 21.84 21.80 46.01
N GLU A 9 22.28 20.56 46.20
CA GLU A 9 23.25 20.24 47.25
C GLU A 9 24.05 18.96 46.92
N SER A 10 25.34 19.11 47.10
CA SER A 10 26.45 18.22 46.86
C SER A 10 26.62 17.15 47.98
N PHE A 11 27.09 15.94 47.62
CA PHE A 11 27.93 15.15 48.53
C PHE A 11 29.05 14.44 47.77
N ARG A 12 30.29 14.78 48.15
CA ARG A 12 31.53 14.09 47.77
C ARG A 12 31.86 13.05 48.84
N SER A 13 32.40 11.93 48.40
CA SER A 13 33.53 11.10 48.86
C SER A 13 33.19 9.64 48.60
N SER A 14 34.04 8.75 48.17
CA SER A 14 35.49 8.56 48.34
C SER A 14 35.99 7.59 47.25
N ILE A 15 37.24 7.77 46.91
CA ILE A 15 38.06 6.97 46.00
C ILE A 15 38.32 5.61 46.63
N ASP A 16 38.14 4.51 45.86
CA ASP A 16 38.99 3.33 46.02
C ASP A 16 39.31 2.76 44.64
N SER A 17 40.62 2.57 44.45
CA SER A 17 41.30 2.05 43.30
C SER A 17 41.25 0.54 43.29
N GLU A 18 40.68 -0.09 42.24
CA GLU A 18 40.99 -1.50 41.93
C GLU A 18 41.15 -1.68 40.43
N GLU A 19 42.36 -2.09 40.11
CA GLU A 19 42.90 -2.92 39.04
C GLU A 19 42.27 -2.93 37.64
N LEU A 20 43.07 -2.43 36.73
CA LEU A 20 42.97 -2.65 35.29
C LEU A 20 43.17 -4.14 34.93
N GLY A 21 42.08 -4.84 34.61
CA GLY A 21 42.12 -6.12 33.94
C GLY A 21 42.22 -5.91 32.42
N PRO A 22 42.74 -6.88 31.63
CA PRO A 22 43.17 -6.69 30.27
C PRO A 22 42.01 -6.32 29.32
N GLU A 23 42.32 -5.42 28.37
CA GLU A 23 41.48 -5.08 27.23
C GLU A 23 40.92 -6.34 26.55
N LYS A 24 39.63 -6.59 26.70
CA LYS A 24 38.92 -7.56 25.89
C LYS A 24 38.66 -6.96 24.50
N ASP A 25 39.19 -7.67 23.56
CA ASP A 25 39.03 -7.50 22.13
C ASP A 25 37.60 -7.10 21.73
N LEU A 26 37.43 -5.93 21.10
CA LEU A 26 36.13 -5.35 20.65
C LEU A 26 35.57 -6.09 19.42
N ASN A 27 36.14 -7.23 19.04
CA ASN A 27 35.74 -7.99 17.86
C ASN A 27 34.83 -9.21 18.11
N GLU A 28 34.42 -9.48 19.36
CA GLU A 28 33.44 -10.52 19.68
C GLU A 28 32.11 -9.89 20.14
N ARG A 29 31.56 -8.92 19.43
CA ARG A 29 30.14 -8.57 19.54
C ARG A 29 29.32 -9.50 18.67
N ASN A 30 29.03 -10.66 19.25
CA ASN A 30 27.78 -11.42 19.19
C ASN A 30 27.11 -11.57 17.81
N VAL A 31 27.54 -12.56 17.07
CA VAL A 31 26.75 -13.27 16.04
C VAL A 31 25.51 -13.96 16.65
N THR A 32 25.38 -14.02 17.97
CA THR A 32 24.30 -14.71 18.70
C THR A 32 23.05 -13.86 18.96
N ASP A 33 23.08 -12.53 18.75
CA ASP A 33 21.93 -11.66 19.07
C ASP A 33 21.09 -11.25 17.85
N MET A 34 21.43 -11.71 16.65
CA MET A 34 20.67 -11.48 15.42
C MET A 34 19.40 -12.37 15.29
N SER A 35 19.18 -13.33 16.19
CA SER A 35 18.04 -14.26 16.14
C SER A 35 16.76 -13.71 16.82
N GLU A 36 16.87 -12.70 17.66
CA GLU A 36 15.76 -12.07 18.37
C GLU A 36 15.60 -10.62 17.88
N GLY A 37 14.87 -10.43 16.78
CA GLY A 37 14.55 -9.07 16.28
C GLY A 37 13.70 -8.27 17.28
N THR A 38 13.61 -6.97 17.03
CA THR A 38 12.85 -6.04 17.88
C THR A 38 11.60 -5.52 17.12
N PRO A 39 10.43 -5.40 17.77
CA PRO A 39 9.25 -4.82 17.15
C PRO A 39 9.44 -3.35 16.74
N ILE A 40 8.86 -2.97 15.60
CA ILE A 40 8.67 -1.58 15.22
C ILE A 40 7.61 -0.96 16.14
N THR A 41 7.79 0.29 16.55
CA THR A 41 6.85 0.99 17.43
C THR A 41 6.44 2.34 16.85
N MET A 42 5.24 2.82 17.21
CA MET A 42 4.74 4.15 16.87
C MET A 42 4.77 5.04 18.10
N THR A 43 5.37 6.22 17.99
CA THR A 43 5.47 7.22 19.05
C THR A 43 4.85 8.54 18.61
N GLY A 44 4.76 9.52 19.49
CA GLY A 44 4.32 10.86 19.11
C GLY A 44 5.25 11.58 18.12
N GLN A 45 6.46 11.06 17.89
CA GLN A 45 7.44 11.56 16.91
C GLN A 45 7.42 10.78 15.59
N GLY A 46 6.55 9.77 15.46
CA GLY A 46 6.45 8.92 14.29
C GLY A 46 6.89 7.46 14.53
N LEU A 47 7.16 6.76 13.44
CA LEU A 47 7.57 5.37 13.45
C LEU A 47 9.02 5.24 13.94
N THR A 48 9.25 4.38 14.93
CA THR A 48 10.58 4.04 15.42
C THR A 48 10.95 2.65 14.93
N VAL A 49 11.93 2.58 14.04
CA VAL A 49 12.38 1.34 13.38
C VAL A 49 13.73 0.94 13.98
N PRO A 50 13.83 -0.23 14.63
CA PRO A 50 15.11 -0.74 15.14
C PRO A 50 16.01 -1.24 13.98
N ASP A 51 17.28 -1.47 14.26
CA ASP A 51 18.24 -1.99 13.26
C ASP A 51 17.89 -3.42 12.77
N PHE A 52 17.22 -4.21 13.62
CA PHE A 52 16.76 -5.57 13.29
C PHE A 52 15.25 -5.70 13.57
N PRO A 53 14.38 -5.08 12.75
CA PRO A 53 12.92 -5.15 12.94
C PRO A 53 12.37 -6.54 12.64
N ILE A 54 11.41 -7.00 13.45
CA ILE A 54 10.61 -8.20 13.16
C ILE A 54 9.54 -7.82 12.14
N ILE A 55 9.58 -8.46 10.96
CA ILE A 55 8.63 -8.23 9.87
C ILE A 55 7.72 -9.46 9.71
N PRO A 56 6.45 -9.39 10.12
CA PRO A 56 5.47 -10.43 9.80
C PRO A 56 5.27 -10.49 8.29
N HIS A 57 5.31 -11.72 7.74
CA HIS A 57 5.08 -11.92 6.33
C HIS A 57 4.13 -13.10 6.08
N ILE A 58 3.31 -12.97 5.05
CA ILE A 58 2.47 -14.03 4.51
C ILE A 58 3.03 -14.40 3.14
N ILE A 59 3.42 -15.65 2.97
CA ILE A 59 3.95 -16.14 1.69
C ILE A 59 2.90 -16.02 0.58
N GLY A 60 1.62 -16.30 0.91
CA GLY A 60 0.52 -16.25 -0.03
C GLY A 60 0.23 -17.58 -0.71
N ASP A 61 -0.82 -17.55 -1.54
CA ASP A 61 -1.35 -18.72 -2.25
C ASP A 61 -0.87 -18.72 -3.72
N GLY A 62 -1.07 -19.86 -4.39
CA GLY A 62 -0.79 -20.01 -5.82
C GLY A 62 0.69 -19.70 -6.16
N SER A 63 0.94 -18.61 -6.86
CA SER A 63 2.29 -18.15 -7.23
C SER A 63 3.09 -17.54 -6.07
N GLY A 64 2.47 -17.31 -4.93
CA GLY A 64 3.09 -16.67 -3.76
C GLY A 64 4.41 -17.31 -3.31
N PRO A 65 4.51 -18.65 -3.17
CA PRO A 65 5.76 -19.30 -2.79
C PRO A 65 6.92 -19.10 -3.78
N ASP A 66 6.65 -19.06 -5.08
CA ASP A 66 7.68 -18.78 -6.09
C ASP A 66 8.18 -17.34 -6.01
N ILE A 67 7.23 -16.39 -5.88
CA ILE A 67 7.53 -14.97 -5.71
C ILE A 67 8.36 -14.74 -4.44
N TRP A 68 7.92 -15.28 -3.29
CA TRP A 68 8.60 -15.11 -2.01
C TRP A 68 10.03 -15.62 -2.05
N ARG A 69 10.24 -16.83 -2.59
CA ARG A 69 11.55 -17.45 -2.69
C ARG A 69 12.56 -16.58 -3.44
N ALA A 70 12.15 -15.98 -4.58
CA ALA A 70 13.00 -15.09 -5.35
C ALA A 70 13.16 -13.72 -4.69
N ALA A 71 12.04 -13.10 -4.26
CA ALA A 71 12.03 -11.74 -3.74
C ALA A 71 12.77 -11.59 -2.41
N LYS A 72 12.62 -12.54 -1.48
CA LYS A 72 13.31 -12.49 -0.18
C LYS A 72 14.81 -12.37 -0.34
N ARG A 73 15.42 -13.12 -1.26
CA ARG A 73 16.86 -13.08 -1.53
C ARG A 73 17.33 -11.69 -2.00
N VAL A 74 16.54 -11.07 -2.86
CA VAL A 74 16.81 -9.73 -3.41
C VAL A 74 16.67 -8.67 -2.33
N ILE A 75 15.62 -8.74 -1.51
CA ILE A 75 15.37 -7.79 -0.42
C ILE A 75 16.51 -7.88 0.62
N ASP A 76 16.84 -9.08 1.07
CA ASP A 76 17.90 -9.30 2.06
C ASP A 76 19.26 -8.81 1.54
N ALA A 77 19.59 -9.09 0.27
CA ALA A 77 20.81 -8.62 -0.37
C ALA A 77 20.88 -7.10 -0.49
N ALA A 78 19.76 -6.44 -0.82
CA ALA A 78 19.68 -4.98 -0.88
C ALA A 78 19.92 -4.34 0.50
N VAL A 79 19.34 -4.90 1.56
CA VAL A 79 19.55 -4.42 2.93
C VAL A 79 20.97 -4.67 3.39
N GLU A 80 21.53 -5.86 3.16
CA GLU A 80 22.92 -6.18 3.49
C GLU A 80 23.89 -5.25 2.78
N LYS A 81 23.68 -5.02 1.48
CA LYS A 81 24.54 -4.12 0.68
C LYS A 81 24.48 -2.67 1.16
N ALA A 82 23.26 -2.17 1.47
CA ALA A 82 23.07 -0.79 1.90
C ALA A 82 23.71 -0.50 3.27
N TYR A 83 23.65 -1.48 4.19
CA TYR A 83 24.00 -1.25 5.60
C TYR A 83 25.14 -2.11 6.13
N ALA A 84 25.73 -2.97 5.32
CA ALA A 84 26.92 -3.78 5.66
C ALA A 84 26.76 -4.54 7.00
N GLY A 85 25.64 -5.24 7.19
CA GLY A 85 25.31 -6.01 8.38
C GLY A 85 24.88 -5.20 9.62
N LYS A 86 24.89 -3.86 9.56
CA LYS A 86 24.42 -3.02 10.67
C LYS A 86 22.92 -3.01 10.84
N ARG A 87 22.19 -3.34 9.77
CA ARG A 87 20.73 -3.50 9.74
C ARG A 87 20.37 -4.78 9.01
N GLY A 88 19.25 -5.40 9.40
CA GLY A 88 18.74 -6.61 8.77
C GLY A 88 17.28 -6.82 9.09
N LEU A 89 16.57 -7.62 8.28
CA LEU A 89 15.17 -7.94 8.47
C LEU A 89 15.02 -9.30 9.16
N VAL A 90 14.30 -9.33 10.29
CA VAL A 90 13.95 -10.57 10.97
C VAL A 90 12.57 -11.01 10.51
N TRP A 91 12.52 -11.95 9.57
CA TRP A 91 11.28 -12.42 8.97
C TRP A 91 10.51 -13.36 9.89
N LYS A 92 9.25 -13.04 10.17
CA LYS A 92 8.31 -13.88 10.93
C LYS A 92 7.16 -14.33 10.02
N GLU A 93 7.19 -15.60 9.61
CA GLU A 93 6.07 -16.15 8.84
C GLU A 93 4.80 -16.20 9.70
N VAL A 94 3.68 -15.72 9.14
CA VAL A 94 2.34 -15.84 9.70
C VAL A 94 1.40 -16.42 8.63
N LEU A 95 0.42 -17.19 9.05
CA LEU A 95 -0.41 -17.98 8.15
C LEU A 95 -1.66 -17.20 7.70
N ALA A 96 -1.95 -17.24 6.40
CA ALA A 96 -3.23 -16.83 5.83
C ALA A 96 -3.49 -17.58 4.53
N GLY A 97 -4.74 -17.57 4.05
CA GLY A 97 -5.14 -18.20 2.80
C GLY A 97 -5.21 -19.73 2.91
N GLN A 98 -4.94 -20.40 1.79
CA GLN A 98 -5.05 -21.86 1.69
C GLN A 98 -4.12 -22.58 2.68
N LYS A 99 -2.87 -22.11 2.80
CA LYS A 99 -1.91 -22.68 3.76
C LYS A 99 -2.41 -22.64 5.20
N ALA A 100 -3.06 -21.54 5.60
CA ALA A 100 -3.67 -21.45 6.93
C ALA A 100 -4.81 -22.42 7.11
N PHE A 101 -5.71 -22.51 6.12
CA PHE A 101 -6.83 -23.43 6.17
C PHE A 101 -6.39 -24.89 6.27
N ASP A 102 -5.40 -25.28 5.48
CA ASP A 102 -4.86 -26.64 5.47
C ASP A 102 -4.12 -27.01 6.78
N THR A 103 -3.55 -25.99 7.46
CA THR A 103 -2.72 -26.19 8.66
C THR A 103 -3.55 -26.13 9.95
N VAL A 104 -4.43 -25.13 10.06
CA VAL A 104 -5.16 -24.81 11.31
C VAL A 104 -6.68 -24.70 11.15
N GLY A 105 -7.22 -24.99 9.95
CA GLY A 105 -8.67 -25.02 9.68
C GLY A 105 -9.35 -23.66 9.56
N THR A 106 -8.58 -22.56 9.52
CA THR A 106 -9.13 -21.21 9.32
C THR A 106 -8.32 -20.43 8.29
N TRP A 107 -9.00 -19.64 7.46
CA TRP A 107 -8.39 -18.87 6.37
C TRP A 107 -7.55 -17.70 6.86
N LEU A 108 -7.90 -17.11 7.99
CA LEU A 108 -7.18 -15.98 8.61
C LEU A 108 -7.16 -16.17 10.13
N PRO A 109 -6.11 -16.81 10.66
CA PRO A 109 -5.96 -17.02 12.11
C PRO A 109 -5.88 -15.72 12.90
N ASN A 110 -6.38 -15.73 14.14
CA ASN A 110 -6.26 -14.57 15.04
C ASN A 110 -4.80 -14.23 15.34
N GLU A 111 -3.92 -15.22 15.42
CA GLU A 111 -2.48 -15.05 15.64
C GLU A 111 -1.84 -14.21 14.53
N THR A 112 -2.31 -14.35 13.30
CA THR A 112 -1.86 -13.53 12.17
C THR A 112 -2.29 -12.08 12.35
N MET A 113 -3.54 -11.84 12.73
CA MET A 113 -4.03 -10.50 13.03
C MET A 113 -3.28 -9.84 14.19
N GLU A 114 -3.01 -10.59 15.26
CA GLU A 114 -2.24 -10.11 16.41
C GLU A 114 -0.78 -9.82 16.07
N ALA A 115 -0.16 -10.63 15.19
CA ALA A 115 1.19 -10.36 14.72
C ALA A 115 1.27 -9.03 13.97
N PHE A 116 0.34 -8.74 13.04
CA PHE A 116 0.30 -7.44 12.36
C PHE A 116 -0.05 -6.29 13.31
N ARG A 117 -0.91 -6.50 14.32
CA ARG A 117 -1.21 -5.47 15.33
C ARG A 117 0.00 -5.11 16.19
N SER A 118 0.75 -6.12 16.62
CA SER A 118 1.87 -5.91 17.55
C SER A 118 3.17 -5.47 16.86
N LEU A 119 3.37 -5.86 15.59
CA LEU A 119 4.61 -5.62 14.83
C LEU A 119 4.50 -4.46 13.85
N LEU A 120 3.31 -3.89 13.65
CA LEU A 120 2.94 -2.73 12.84
C LEU A 120 3.20 -2.85 11.34
N VAL A 121 4.40 -3.22 10.92
CA VAL A 121 4.82 -3.20 9.50
C VAL A 121 5.07 -4.61 9.02
N GLY A 122 4.42 -5.03 7.93
CA GLY A 122 4.63 -6.33 7.35
C GLY A 122 4.30 -6.39 5.86
N ILE A 123 4.54 -7.55 5.26
CA ILE A 123 4.36 -7.76 3.81
C ILE A 123 3.63 -9.07 3.55
N LYS A 124 2.84 -9.14 2.47
CA LYS A 124 2.11 -10.36 2.11
C LYS A 124 2.13 -10.64 0.61
N GLY A 125 2.20 -11.89 0.28
CA GLY A 125 1.92 -12.41 -1.06
C GLY A 125 0.41 -12.40 -1.40
N PRO A 126 0.05 -12.81 -2.61
CA PRO A 126 -1.33 -12.87 -3.06
C PRO A 126 -2.13 -13.91 -2.26
N LEU A 127 -3.39 -13.62 -1.96
CA LEU A 127 -4.28 -14.52 -1.23
C LEU A 127 -5.49 -14.89 -2.08
N THR A 128 -5.86 -16.16 -2.05
CA THR A 128 -7.10 -16.66 -2.64
C THR A 128 -8.27 -16.30 -1.76
N THR A 129 -9.29 -15.66 -2.33
CA THR A 129 -10.59 -15.56 -1.66
C THR A 129 -11.39 -16.81 -1.97
N PRO A 130 -11.80 -17.60 -0.97
CA PRO A 130 -12.61 -18.79 -1.20
C PRO A 130 -13.91 -18.45 -1.92
N VAL A 131 -14.26 -19.25 -2.94
CA VAL A 131 -15.53 -19.11 -3.64
C VAL A 131 -16.63 -19.74 -2.80
N GLY A 132 -17.50 -18.93 -2.19
CA GLY A 132 -18.62 -19.40 -1.39
C GLY A 132 -19.46 -18.27 -0.82
N LYS A 133 -20.77 -18.50 -0.64
CA LYS A 133 -21.66 -17.52 0.00
C LYS A 133 -21.19 -17.25 1.43
N GLY A 134 -20.94 -15.98 1.76
CA GLY A 134 -20.62 -15.52 3.12
C GLY A 134 -19.13 -15.38 3.47
N ILE A 135 -18.19 -15.75 2.60
CA ILE A 135 -16.75 -15.55 2.86
C ILE A 135 -16.32 -14.22 2.22
N ARG A 136 -15.96 -13.25 3.06
CA ARG A 136 -15.38 -11.97 2.59
C ARG A 136 -13.93 -12.17 2.14
N SER A 137 -13.48 -11.31 1.23
CA SER A 137 -12.07 -11.25 0.83
C SER A 137 -11.14 -11.14 2.04
N LEU A 138 -10.13 -12.02 2.12
CA LEU A 138 -9.13 -11.99 3.20
C LEU A 138 -8.36 -10.67 3.21
N ASN A 139 -8.13 -10.08 2.03
CA ASN A 139 -7.51 -8.75 1.91
C ASN A 139 -8.40 -7.67 2.57
N VAL A 140 -9.72 -7.70 2.33
CA VAL A 140 -10.66 -6.78 2.97
C VAL A 140 -10.69 -6.98 4.49
N ALA A 141 -10.66 -8.23 4.95
CA ALA A 141 -10.64 -8.54 6.39
C ALA A 141 -9.38 -7.97 7.08
N LEU A 142 -8.19 -8.11 6.47
CA LEU A 142 -6.96 -7.51 6.96
C LEU A 142 -7.03 -5.98 7.00
N ARG A 143 -7.49 -5.36 5.90
CA ARG A 143 -7.60 -3.89 5.78
C ARG A 143 -8.54 -3.30 6.81
N GLN A 144 -9.72 -3.90 6.99
CA GLN A 144 -10.71 -3.45 7.97
C GLN A 144 -10.29 -3.75 9.41
N GLY A 145 -9.76 -4.96 9.68
CA GLY A 145 -9.37 -5.39 11.02
C GLY A 145 -8.19 -4.62 11.62
N LEU A 146 -7.35 -4.00 10.77
CA LEU A 146 -6.23 -3.14 11.15
C LEU A 146 -6.50 -1.65 10.86
N ASP A 147 -7.71 -1.30 10.40
CA ASP A 147 -8.10 0.04 9.95
C ASP A 147 -7.08 0.66 8.99
N LEU A 148 -6.61 -0.11 8.00
CA LEU A 148 -5.66 0.33 6.98
C LEU A 148 -6.40 1.19 5.94
N TYR A 149 -6.76 2.39 6.32
CA TYR A 149 -7.69 3.25 5.58
C TYR A 149 -7.14 3.80 4.25
N CYS A 150 -5.84 3.73 4.03
CA CYS A 150 -5.18 4.28 2.88
C CYS A 150 -4.47 3.19 2.08
N CYS A 151 -4.99 2.86 0.89
CA CYS A 151 -4.29 2.02 -0.06
C CYS A 151 -3.48 2.92 -1.00
N VAL A 152 -2.15 2.75 -0.99
CA VAL A 152 -1.19 3.54 -1.78
C VAL A 152 -0.65 2.69 -2.91
N ARG A 153 -0.86 3.13 -4.15
CA ARG A 153 -0.43 2.43 -5.37
C ARG A 153 0.35 3.37 -6.28
N PRO A 154 1.69 3.38 -6.21
CA PRO A 154 2.52 4.09 -7.16
C PRO A 154 2.45 3.42 -8.54
N VAL A 155 2.37 4.24 -9.57
CA VAL A 155 2.43 3.80 -10.97
C VAL A 155 3.49 4.60 -11.68
N ARG A 156 4.53 3.92 -12.15
CA ARG A 156 5.62 4.53 -12.92
C ARG A 156 6.06 3.63 -14.06
N TYR A 157 6.61 4.24 -15.09
CA TYR A 157 7.17 3.54 -16.23
C TYR A 157 8.62 3.10 -15.99
N PHE A 158 8.98 1.90 -16.42
CA PHE A 158 10.35 1.42 -16.51
C PHE A 158 10.79 1.43 -17.98
N GLN A 159 11.90 2.11 -18.24
CA GLN A 159 12.39 2.31 -19.60
C GLN A 159 12.73 0.97 -20.30
N GLY A 160 12.25 0.81 -21.51
CA GLY A 160 12.46 -0.39 -22.34
C GLY A 160 11.24 -1.29 -22.45
N ILE A 161 10.22 -1.08 -21.65
CA ILE A 161 8.94 -1.81 -21.74
C ILE A 161 8.08 -1.17 -22.83
N GLU A 162 7.67 -1.94 -23.83
CA GLU A 162 6.64 -1.50 -24.80
C GLU A 162 5.27 -1.50 -24.13
N THR A 163 4.52 -0.44 -24.34
CA THR A 163 3.23 -0.21 -23.69
C THR A 163 2.17 0.21 -24.71
N PRO A 164 0.87 0.12 -24.38
CA PRO A 164 -0.21 0.52 -25.27
C PRO A 164 -0.32 2.05 -25.45
N VAL A 165 0.38 2.86 -24.65
CA VAL A 165 0.34 4.32 -24.72
C VAL A 165 1.57 4.87 -25.43
N LYS A 166 1.43 6.08 -26.02
CA LYS A 166 2.49 6.67 -26.86
C LYS A 166 3.66 7.26 -26.07
N ALA A 167 3.42 7.67 -24.84
CA ALA A 167 4.39 8.39 -24.00
C ALA A 167 4.30 7.89 -22.54
N PRO A 168 4.64 6.60 -22.29
CA PRO A 168 4.50 6.01 -20.95
C PRO A 168 5.42 6.68 -19.92
N GLU A 169 6.50 7.31 -20.34
CA GLU A 169 7.42 8.06 -19.47
C GLU A 169 6.77 9.29 -18.79
N LYS A 170 5.60 9.70 -19.26
CA LYS A 170 4.81 10.76 -18.63
C LYS A 170 3.86 10.25 -17.54
N VAL A 171 3.72 8.93 -17.41
CA VAL A 171 2.91 8.31 -16.36
C VAL A 171 3.75 8.13 -15.11
N ASP A 172 3.57 9.03 -14.16
CA ASP A 172 4.18 8.99 -12.83
C ASP A 172 3.17 9.48 -11.81
N MET A 173 2.33 8.57 -11.33
CA MET A 173 1.23 8.87 -10.43
C MET A 173 1.26 7.98 -9.19
N VAL A 174 0.70 8.48 -8.10
CA VAL A 174 0.47 7.70 -6.89
C VAL A 174 -1.00 7.78 -6.52
N ILE A 175 -1.69 6.64 -6.54
CA ILE A 175 -3.08 6.54 -6.15
C ILE A 175 -3.17 6.35 -4.64
N PHE A 176 -3.90 7.24 -3.98
CA PHE A 176 -4.38 7.14 -2.61
C PHE A 176 -5.85 6.73 -2.66
N ARG A 177 -6.10 5.44 -2.50
CA ARG A 177 -7.42 4.82 -2.55
C ARG A 177 -7.96 4.68 -1.13
N GLU A 178 -9.17 5.19 -0.87
CA GLU A 178 -9.89 4.88 0.36
C GLU A 178 -10.10 3.36 0.45
N ASN A 179 -10.01 2.76 1.63
CA ASN A 179 -9.84 1.32 1.74
C ASN A 179 -10.80 0.65 2.73
N THR A 180 -11.66 1.41 3.41
CA THR A 180 -12.51 0.89 4.50
C THR A 180 -14.00 1.11 4.29
N GLU A 181 -14.38 2.01 3.43
CA GLU A 181 -15.76 2.40 3.12
C GLU A 181 -16.16 2.03 1.67
N ASP A 182 -17.11 2.77 1.13
CA ASP A 182 -17.66 2.58 -0.20
C ASP A 182 -18.48 1.28 -0.29
N ILE A 183 -18.72 0.78 -1.49
CA ILE A 183 -19.40 -0.52 -1.69
C ILE A 183 -18.59 -1.69 -1.11
N TYR A 184 -17.30 -1.52 -0.87
CA TYR A 184 -16.44 -2.49 -0.19
C TYR A 184 -16.79 -2.71 1.30
N ALA A 185 -17.65 -1.88 1.88
CA ALA A 185 -18.27 -2.15 3.19
C ALA A 185 -19.09 -3.46 3.17
N GLY A 186 -19.52 -3.91 1.98
CA GLY A 186 -20.21 -5.18 1.79
C GLY A 186 -21.62 -5.20 2.41
N ILE A 187 -22.29 -4.04 2.41
CA ILE A 187 -23.69 -3.94 2.87
C ILE A 187 -24.58 -4.20 1.66
N GLU A 188 -24.91 -5.46 1.44
CA GLU A 188 -25.66 -5.91 0.27
C GLU A 188 -26.83 -6.82 0.67
N PHE A 189 -27.87 -6.81 -0.15
CA PHE A 189 -29.05 -7.64 -0.04
C PHE A 189 -29.25 -8.38 -1.37
N GLU A 190 -29.20 -9.72 -1.32
CA GLU A 190 -29.37 -10.56 -2.51
C GLU A 190 -30.83 -10.53 -2.98
N CYS A 191 -31.03 -10.36 -4.27
CA CYS A 191 -32.33 -10.40 -4.93
C CYS A 191 -33.11 -11.66 -4.58
N GLY A 192 -34.43 -11.50 -4.27
CA GLY A 192 -35.33 -12.61 -3.97
C GLY A 192 -35.14 -13.21 -2.56
N THR A 193 -34.39 -12.56 -1.68
CA THR A 193 -34.28 -12.95 -0.27
C THR A 193 -35.23 -12.15 0.63
N PRO A 194 -35.64 -12.70 1.78
CA PRO A 194 -36.46 -11.98 2.76
C PRO A 194 -35.81 -10.67 3.27
N GLU A 195 -34.47 -10.63 3.32
CA GLU A 195 -33.72 -9.45 3.72
C GLU A 195 -33.87 -8.31 2.68
N ALA A 196 -33.81 -8.64 1.38
CA ALA A 196 -33.99 -7.66 0.31
C ALA A 196 -35.44 -7.14 0.29
N GLU A 197 -36.44 -8.02 0.50
CA GLU A 197 -37.84 -7.63 0.61
C GLU A 197 -38.06 -6.68 1.80
N LYS A 198 -37.56 -7.05 2.98
CA LYS A 198 -37.65 -6.21 4.20
C LYS A 198 -36.98 -4.85 4.03
N PHE A 199 -35.80 -4.83 3.38
CA PHE A 199 -35.11 -3.58 3.08
C PHE A 199 -35.94 -2.70 2.14
N PHE A 200 -36.52 -3.26 1.08
CA PHE A 200 -37.33 -2.50 0.13
C PHE A 200 -38.66 -2.03 0.74
N ASP A 201 -39.30 -2.84 1.59
CA ASP A 201 -40.52 -2.45 2.32
C ASP A 201 -40.22 -1.26 3.25
N TRP A 202 -39.12 -1.31 4.01
CA TRP A 202 -38.67 -0.19 4.83
C TRP A 202 -38.43 1.07 3.99
N LEU A 203 -37.69 0.93 2.87
CA LEU A 203 -37.40 2.04 1.96
C LEU A 203 -38.69 2.63 1.38
N SER A 204 -39.68 1.80 1.07
CA SER A 204 -40.97 2.20 0.49
C SER A 204 -41.82 2.94 1.51
N HIS A 205 -41.77 2.52 2.76
CA HIS A 205 -42.52 3.14 3.86
C HIS A 205 -41.89 4.49 4.25
N GLU A 206 -40.58 4.51 4.51
CA GLU A 206 -39.91 5.70 5.04
C GLU A 206 -39.53 6.71 3.94
N PHE A 207 -39.22 6.24 2.74
CA PHE A 207 -38.73 7.08 1.63
C PHE A 207 -39.40 6.75 0.29
N PRO A 208 -40.74 6.89 0.17
CA PRO A 208 -41.52 6.45 -1.01
C PRO A 208 -41.03 7.08 -2.31
N GLN A 209 -40.60 8.35 -2.30
CA GLN A 209 -40.07 9.02 -3.49
C GLN A 209 -38.72 8.41 -3.97
N ARG A 210 -37.97 7.81 -3.08
CA ARG A 210 -36.71 7.11 -3.42
C ARG A 210 -37.01 5.70 -3.89
N ALA A 211 -37.89 4.98 -3.20
CA ALA A 211 -38.33 3.63 -3.55
C ALA A 211 -38.94 3.58 -4.96
N ASN A 212 -39.71 4.58 -5.36
CA ASN A 212 -40.30 4.70 -6.71
C ASN A 212 -39.25 4.80 -7.85
N LYS A 213 -37.97 5.01 -7.54
CA LYS A 213 -36.90 4.98 -8.52
C LYS A 213 -36.41 3.57 -8.81
N VAL A 214 -36.73 2.59 -7.97
CA VAL A 214 -36.41 1.18 -8.18
C VAL A 214 -37.42 0.61 -9.18
N ARG A 215 -36.92 0.32 -10.39
CA ARG A 215 -37.79 -0.06 -11.51
C ARG A 215 -38.37 -1.47 -11.36
N PHE A 216 -37.61 -2.40 -10.82
CA PHE A 216 -37.95 -3.82 -10.69
C PHE A 216 -37.66 -4.34 -9.26
N PRO A 217 -38.45 -3.93 -8.25
CA PRO A 217 -38.10 -4.18 -6.86
C PRO A 217 -38.00 -5.67 -6.49
N GLN A 218 -38.86 -6.52 -7.05
CA GLN A 218 -38.87 -7.97 -6.74
C GLN A 218 -37.66 -8.72 -7.28
N THR A 219 -36.97 -8.14 -8.27
CA THR A 219 -35.79 -8.76 -8.92
C THR A 219 -34.55 -7.91 -8.80
N SER A 220 -34.56 -6.91 -7.91
CA SER A 220 -33.39 -6.08 -7.62
C SER A 220 -32.64 -6.59 -6.39
N GLY A 221 -31.31 -6.69 -6.51
CA GLY A 221 -30.42 -6.67 -5.35
C GLY A 221 -30.16 -5.22 -4.94
N PHE A 222 -29.78 -5.01 -3.68
CA PHE A 222 -29.50 -3.67 -3.16
C PHE A 222 -28.12 -3.63 -2.52
N GLY A 223 -27.39 -2.52 -2.72
CA GLY A 223 -26.11 -2.24 -2.09
C GLY A 223 -26.09 -0.84 -1.48
N ILE A 224 -25.47 -0.68 -0.33
CA ILE A 224 -25.30 0.61 0.35
C ILE A 224 -23.85 1.05 0.21
N LYS A 225 -23.66 2.29 -0.25
CA LYS A 225 -22.36 2.95 -0.41
C LYS A 225 -22.19 4.00 0.71
N PRO A 226 -21.60 3.63 1.86
CA PRO A 226 -21.26 4.62 2.88
C PRO A 226 -20.01 5.40 2.46
N VAL A 227 -20.03 6.71 2.64
CA VAL A 227 -18.87 7.60 2.48
C VAL A 227 -18.97 8.64 3.60
N SER A 228 -17.95 8.67 4.46
CA SER A 228 -17.92 9.57 5.62
C SER A 228 -16.97 10.75 5.41
N LYS A 229 -17.23 11.81 6.17
CA LYS A 229 -16.33 12.96 6.24
C LYS A 229 -14.99 12.57 6.85
N GLU A 230 -15.01 11.79 7.92
CA GLU A 230 -13.82 11.32 8.63
C GLU A 230 -12.94 10.42 7.75
N GLY A 231 -13.54 9.46 7.04
CA GLY A 231 -12.85 8.60 6.08
C GLY A 231 -12.21 9.39 4.94
N THR A 232 -12.96 10.37 4.40
CA THR A 232 -12.46 11.28 3.37
C THR A 232 -11.31 12.12 3.87
N GLU A 233 -11.46 12.79 5.01
CA GLU A 233 -10.44 13.72 5.53
C GLU A 233 -9.13 13.01 5.86
N ARG A 234 -9.17 11.81 6.47
CA ARG A 234 -7.94 11.06 6.77
C ARG A 234 -7.19 10.62 5.52
N LEU A 235 -7.91 10.22 4.46
CA LEU A 235 -7.32 9.85 3.17
C LEU A 235 -6.69 11.07 2.47
N VAL A 236 -7.48 12.13 2.28
CA VAL A 236 -7.04 13.34 1.56
C VAL A 236 -5.88 14.02 2.30
N ARG A 237 -5.90 14.03 3.64
CA ARG A 237 -4.77 14.52 4.44
C ARG A 237 -3.49 13.76 4.13
N SER A 238 -3.56 12.41 4.09
CA SER A 238 -2.40 11.58 3.74
C SER A 238 -1.89 11.85 2.33
N ALA A 239 -2.79 12.02 1.37
CA ALA A 239 -2.43 12.35 -0.02
C ALA A 239 -1.76 13.74 -0.15
N ILE A 240 -2.27 14.76 0.57
CA ILE A 240 -1.67 16.09 0.57
C ILE A 240 -0.30 16.07 1.26
N GLN A 241 -0.17 15.41 2.42
CA GLN A 241 1.11 15.28 3.12
C GLN A 241 2.15 14.58 2.25
N TYR A 242 1.78 13.48 1.61
CA TYR A 242 2.65 12.79 0.66
C TYR A 242 3.09 13.70 -0.50
N ALA A 243 2.18 14.49 -1.08
CA ALA A 243 2.51 15.43 -2.13
C ALA A 243 3.51 16.50 -1.66
N ILE A 244 3.38 16.99 -0.41
CA ILE A 244 4.31 17.92 0.21
C ILE A 244 5.70 17.31 0.40
N GLU A 245 5.77 16.12 1.01
CA GLU A 245 7.00 15.41 1.34
C GLU A 245 7.79 14.99 0.09
N THR A 246 7.07 14.63 -0.99
CA THR A 246 7.67 14.18 -2.25
C THR A 246 7.75 15.28 -3.32
N ASN A 247 7.37 16.52 -2.97
CA ASN A 247 7.35 17.67 -3.86
C ASN A 247 6.56 17.43 -5.17
N ARG A 248 5.40 16.76 -5.06
CA ARG A 248 4.51 16.48 -6.18
C ARG A 248 3.62 17.70 -6.47
N PRO A 249 3.45 18.12 -7.76
CA PRO A 249 2.79 19.39 -8.08
C PRO A 249 1.26 19.39 -7.93
N TYR A 250 0.63 18.21 -7.96
CA TYR A 250 -0.83 18.09 -7.99
C TYR A 250 -1.35 17.05 -7.00
N VAL A 251 -2.51 17.37 -6.36
CA VAL A 251 -3.38 16.37 -5.74
C VAL A 251 -4.74 16.45 -6.45
N THR A 252 -5.14 15.38 -7.12
CA THR A 252 -6.40 15.29 -7.86
C THR A 252 -7.41 14.46 -7.07
N LEU A 253 -8.54 15.07 -6.70
CA LEU A 253 -9.68 14.39 -6.08
C LEU A 253 -10.53 13.75 -7.20
N VAL A 254 -10.47 12.43 -7.35
CA VAL A 254 -11.22 11.72 -8.40
C VAL A 254 -12.54 11.20 -7.83
N HIS A 255 -13.65 11.55 -8.49
CA HIS A 255 -15.01 11.26 -8.00
C HIS A 255 -16.06 11.23 -9.12
N LYS A 256 -17.25 10.73 -8.82
CA LYS A 256 -18.45 10.80 -9.67
C LYS A 256 -19.57 11.65 -9.00
N GLY A 257 -19.18 12.78 -8.40
CA GLY A 257 -20.05 13.63 -7.58
C GLY A 257 -21.17 14.33 -8.34
N ASN A 258 -21.09 14.44 -9.67
CA ASN A 258 -22.21 14.94 -10.49
C ASN A 258 -23.44 14.01 -10.48
N ILE A 259 -23.24 12.71 -10.21
CA ILE A 259 -24.29 11.70 -10.09
C ILE A 259 -24.54 11.36 -8.62
N MET A 260 -23.51 10.99 -7.87
CA MET A 260 -23.58 10.61 -6.45
C MET A 260 -23.26 11.81 -5.56
N LYS A 261 -24.20 12.76 -5.49
CA LYS A 261 -23.99 14.11 -4.90
C LYS A 261 -23.63 14.10 -3.42
N PHE A 262 -24.19 13.15 -2.65
CA PHE A 262 -24.06 13.12 -1.19
C PHE A 262 -22.97 12.16 -0.69
N THR A 263 -22.44 11.33 -1.56
CA THR A 263 -21.33 10.42 -1.29
C THR A 263 -20.08 10.94 -1.99
N GLU A 264 -19.94 10.74 -3.27
CA GLU A 264 -18.76 11.18 -4.02
C GLU A 264 -18.64 12.69 -4.17
N GLY A 265 -19.78 13.41 -4.26
CA GLY A 265 -19.78 14.87 -4.18
C GLY A 265 -19.38 15.37 -2.80
N GLY A 266 -19.81 14.69 -1.74
CA GLY A 266 -19.36 14.94 -0.38
C GLY A 266 -17.86 14.75 -0.22
N PHE A 267 -17.32 13.65 -0.75
CA PHE A 267 -15.85 13.38 -0.78
C PHE A 267 -15.08 14.56 -1.37
N ARG A 268 -15.49 15.05 -2.55
CA ARG A 268 -14.88 16.23 -3.18
C ARG A 268 -14.92 17.45 -2.28
N ASP A 269 -16.10 17.79 -1.76
CA ASP A 269 -16.32 19.01 -1.01
C ASP A 269 -15.57 19.00 0.33
N TRP A 270 -15.57 17.87 1.04
CA TRP A 270 -14.80 17.67 2.28
C TRP A 270 -13.30 17.67 2.02
N GLY A 271 -12.84 17.16 0.88
CA GLY A 271 -11.43 17.22 0.48
C GLY A 271 -10.95 18.66 0.29
N TYR A 272 -11.72 19.50 -0.39
CA TYR A 272 -11.41 20.93 -0.53
C TYR A 272 -11.49 21.68 0.80
N ASP A 273 -12.50 21.39 1.62
CA ASP A 273 -12.64 21.99 2.95
C ASP A 273 -11.42 21.69 3.83
N LEU A 274 -10.99 20.43 3.84
CA LEU A 274 -9.76 20.00 4.53
C LEU A 274 -8.53 20.78 4.05
N ALA A 275 -8.33 20.87 2.74
CA ALA A 275 -7.17 21.55 2.16
C ALA A 275 -7.09 23.02 2.59
N ARG A 276 -8.24 23.70 2.64
CA ARG A 276 -8.33 25.10 3.11
C ARG A 276 -8.10 25.20 4.61
N ARG A 277 -8.76 24.37 5.40
CA ARG A 277 -8.76 24.44 6.87
C ARG A 277 -7.43 24.03 7.49
N GLU A 278 -6.81 22.97 7.00
CA GLU A 278 -5.61 22.39 7.62
C GLU A 278 -4.30 22.75 6.90
N PHE A 279 -4.34 23.01 5.59
CA PHE A 279 -3.14 23.28 4.80
C PHE A 279 -3.07 24.69 4.25
N GLY A 280 -4.04 25.56 4.59
CA GLY A 280 -4.04 26.96 4.17
C GLY A 280 -4.19 27.15 2.66
N ALA A 281 -4.89 26.26 1.99
CA ALA A 281 -5.11 26.36 0.55
C ALA A 281 -6.01 27.55 0.20
N GLU A 282 -5.61 28.32 -0.82
CA GLU A 282 -6.36 29.46 -1.33
C GLU A 282 -7.03 29.12 -2.68
N PRO A 283 -8.25 29.64 -2.95
CA PRO A 283 -8.94 29.40 -4.22
C PRO A 283 -8.11 29.87 -5.44
N ILE A 284 -8.25 29.16 -6.56
CA ILE A 284 -7.68 29.54 -7.85
C ILE A 284 -8.81 29.74 -8.86
N GLY A 285 -8.89 30.94 -9.45
CA GLY A 285 -9.93 31.26 -10.44
C GLY A 285 -11.34 31.18 -9.87
N ASP A 286 -12.32 30.91 -10.74
CA ASP A 286 -13.76 30.88 -10.38
C ASP A 286 -14.26 29.48 -9.97
N GLY A 287 -13.37 28.47 -10.02
CA GLY A 287 -13.70 27.08 -9.72
C GLY A 287 -13.41 26.67 -8.27
N PRO A 288 -13.67 25.39 -7.93
CA PRO A 288 -13.39 24.86 -6.60
C PRO A 288 -11.89 24.63 -6.34
N TRP A 289 -11.05 24.67 -7.36
CA TRP A 289 -9.63 24.40 -7.25
C TRP A 289 -8.94 25.34 -6.29
N CYS A 290 -7.94 24.87 -5.60
CA CYS A 290 -7.17 25.67 -4.67
C CYS A 290 -5.68 25.32 -4.70
N LYS A 291 -4.86 26.22 -4.16
CA LYS A 291 -3.41 26.12 -4.16
C LYS A 291 -2.86 26.24 -2.75
N LEU A 292 -1.99 25.32 -2.37
CA LEU A 292 -1.28 25.36 -1.09
C LEU A 292 -0.22 26.49 -1.10
N PRO A 293 0.22 26.98 0.08
CA PRO A 293 1.28 28.01 0.17
C PRO A 293 2.59 27.63 -0.53
N ASN A 294 2.91 26.33 -0.58
CA ASN A 294 4.10 25.81 -1.27
C ASN A 294 3.92 25.60 -2.78
N GLY A 295 2.76 25.94 -3.33
CA GLY A 295 2.51 25.91 -4.77
C GLY A 295 1.76 24.68 -5.28
N ILE A 296 1.56 23.64 -4.48
CA ILE A 296 0.81 22.41 -4.86
C ILE A 296 -0.65 22.77 -5.14
N ILE A 297 -1.16 22.28 -6.27
CA ILE A 297 -2.54 22.52 -6.69
C ILE A 297 -3.41 21.32 -6.27
N ILE A 298 -4.49 21.62 -5.54
CA ILE A 298 -5.55 20.67 -5.25
C ILE A 298 -6.66 20.90 -6.27
N LYS A 299 -6.97 19.88 -7.05
CA LYS A 299 -8.00 19.93 -8.10
C LYS A 299 -8.88 18.70 -8.05
N ASP A 300 -9.98 18.69 -8.76
CA ASP A 300 -10.84 17.54 -8.89
C ASP A 300 -11.02 17.12 -10.36
N CYS A 301 -11.38 15.85 -10.54
CA CYS A 301 -11.70 15.29 -11.84
C CYS A 301 -12.83 14.27 -11.71
N ILE A 302 -13.82 14.33 -12.59
CA ILE A 302 -14.86 13.30 -12.69
C ILE A 302 -14.21 12.01 -13.20
N CYS A 303 -14.49 10.86 -12.54
CA CYS A 303 -13.77 9.61 -12.74
C CYS A 303 -13.70 9.13 -14.20
N ASP A 304 -14.79 9.23 -14.94
CA ASP A 304 -14.79 8.90 -16.39
C ASP A 304 -13.93 9.86 -17.23
N ALA A 305 -13.89 11.14 -16.88
CA ALA A 305 -12.98 12.09 -17.48
C ALA A 305 -11.52 11.79 -17.08
N PHE A 306 -11.28 11.44 -15.82
CA PHE A 306 -9.96 11.04 -15.35
C PHE A 306 -9.40 9.83 -16.14
N LEU A 307 -10.23 8.80 -16.40
CA LEU A 307 -9.82 7.65 -17.21
C LEU A 307 -9.43 8.03 -18.65
N GLN A 308 -9.96 9.13 -19.19
CA GLN A 308 -9.54 9.71 -20.46
C GLN A 308 -8.27 10.54 -20.29
N GLU A 309 -8.21 11.41 -19.28
CA GLU A 309 -7.08 12.32 -19.03
C GLU A 309 -5.76 11.57 -18.82
N ILE A 310 -5.77 10.45 -18.11
CA ILE A 310 -4.56 9.64 -17.89
C ILE A 310 -3.97 9.04 -19.19
N LEU A 311 -4.76 9.00 -20.29
CA LEU A 311 -4.28 8.57 -21.60
C LEU A 311 -3.73 9.71 -22.45
N ILE A 312 -4.32 10.91 -22.33
CA ILE A 312 -4.02 12.04 -23.22
C ILE A 312 -3.14 13.10 -22.57
N HIS A 313 -3.27 13.29 -21.25
CA HIS A 313 -2.54 14.31 -20.47
C HIS A 313 -2.05 13.77 -19.12
N PRO A 314 -1.37 12.57 -19.06
CA PRO A 314 -1.00 11.96 -17.79
C PRO A 314 -0.16 12.87 -16.88
N GLN A 315 0.67 13.76 -17.45
CA GLN A 315 1.53 14.68 -16.73
C GLN A 315 0.77 15.75 -15.91
N GLU A 316 -0.53 15.89 -16.12
CA GLU A 316 -1.36 16.81 -15.33
C GLU A 316 -1.82 16.24 -14.00
N HIS A 317 -1.51 14.97 -13.73
CA HIS A 317 -1.84 14.28 -12.49
C HIS A 317 -0.57 13.73 -11.85
N SER A 318 -0.47 13.79 -10.52
CA SER A 318 0.68 13.24 -9.80
C SER A 318 0.30 12.45 -8.55
N VAL A 319 -0.47 13.04 -7.62
CA VAL A 319 -1.11 12.32 -6.52
C VAL A 319 -2.61 12.32 -6.78
N VAL A 320 -3.23 11.17 -6.66
CA VAL A 320 -4.67 10.99 -6.88
C VAL A 320 -5.30 10.48 -5.60
N ALA A 321 -6.23 11.22 -5.03
CA ALA A 321 -7.04 10.76 -3.89
C ALA A 321 -8.44 10.40 -4.39
N THR A 322 -8.92 9.21 -4.06
CA THR A 322 -10.20 8.72 -4.57
C THR A 322 -10.85 7.69 -3.65
N LEU A 323 -12.13 7.46 -3.86
CA LEU A 323 -12.91 6.43 -3.17
C LEU A 323 -12.49 5.02 -3.56
N ASN A 324 -12.92 4.04 -2.80
CA ASN A 324 -12.44 2.67 -2.86
C ASN A 324 -12.63 2.03 -4.24
N LEU A 325 -13.83 2.01 -4.79
CA LEU A 325 -14.09 1.41 -6.11
C LEU A 325 -13.37 2.15 -7.25
N ASN A 326 -13.46 3.47 -7.26
CA ASN A 326 -12.79 4.28 -8.28
C ASN A 326 -11.27 4.06 -8.23
N GLY A 327 -10.70 3.96 -7.03
CA GLY A 327 -9.26 3.73 -6.85
C GLY A 327 -8.81 2.35 -7.34
N ASP A 328 -9.68 1.33 -7.21
CA ASP A 328 -9.42 0.00 -7.75
C ASP A 328 -9.33 0.02 -9.28
N TYR A 329 -10.34 0.57 -9.93
CA TYR A 329 -10.38 0.66 -11.40
C TYR A 329 -9.25 1.55 -11.95
N CYS A 330 -9.03 2.72 -11.36
CA CYS A 330 -8.03 3.67 -11.85
C CYS A 330 -6.60 3.14 -11.72
N SER A 331 -6.29 2.44 -10.62
CA SER A 331 -4.93 1.91 -10.43
C SER A 331 -4.60 0.80 -11.43
N ASP A 332 -5.55 -0.09 -11.75
CA ASP A 332 -5.35 -1.15 -12.73
C ASP A 332 -5.27 -0.60 -14.15
N ALA A 333 -6.11 0.42 -14.48
CA ALA A 333 -6.03 1.11 -15.75
C ALA A 333 -4.68 1.83 -15.96
N LEU A 334 -4.14 2.43 -14.89
CA LEU A 334 -2.82 3.06 -14.93
C LEU A 334 -1.68 2.03 -15.01
N ALA A 335 -1.77 0.92 -14.26
CA ALA A 335 -0.79 -0.14 -14.32
C ALA A 335 -0.64 -0.70 -15.75
N ALA A 336 -1.76 -0.87 -16.46
CA ALA A 336 -1.76 -1.32 -17.85
C ALA A 336 -1.00 -0.37 -18.80
N GLN A 337 -0.95 0.93 -18.48
CA GLN A 337 -0.27 1.93 -19.31
C GLN A 337 1.26 1.89 -19.18
N VAL A 338 1.80 1.26 -18.15
CA VAL A 338 3.25 1.22 -17.88
C VAL A 338 3.87 -0.17 -17.99
N GLY A 339 3.07 -1.20 -18.28
CA GLY A 339 3.56 -2.58 -18.45
C GLY A 339 2.78 -3.64 -17.64
N GLY A 340 1.66 -3.24 -17.00
CA GLY A 340 0.72 -4.15 -16.37
C GLY A 340 0.94 -4.35 -14.87
N ILE A 341 0.07 -5.17 -14.27
CA ILE A 341 0.03 -5.39 -12.82
C ILE A 341 1.22 -6.17 -12.27
N GLY A 342 2.00 -6.84 -13.13
CA GLY A 342 3.22 -7.56 -12.73
C GLY A 342 4.34 -6.67 -12.17
N ILE A 343 4.26 -5.35 -12.45
CA ILE A 343 5.18 -4.32 -11.92
C ILE A 343 4.47 -3.24 -11.08
N ALA A 344 3.23 -3.50 -10.66
CA ALA A 344 2.45 -2.56 -9.87
C ALA A 344 2.49 -2.92 -8.37
N PRO A 345 3.13 -2.10 -7.51
CA PRO A 345 3.16 -2.33 -6.08
C PRO A 345 1.93 -1.78 -5.36
N GLY A 346 1.76 -2.20 -4.10
CA GLY A 346 0.73 -1.68 -3.24
C GLY A 346 1.11 -1.68 -1.75
N ALA A 347 0.55 -0.72 -1.04
CA ALA A 347 0.61 -0.64 0.41
C ALA A 347 -0.76 -0.30 0.97
N ASN A 348 -1.09 -0.85 2.13
CA ASN A 348 -2.28 -0.49 2.89
C ASN A 348 -1.81 0.06 4.24
N ILE A 349 -2.10 1.32 4.53
CA ILE A 349 -1.45 2.07 5.60
C ILE A 349 -2.49 2.77 6.49
N ASN A 350 -2.27 2.71 7.79
CA ASN A 350 -2.86 3.61 8.78
C ASN A 350 -1.77 4.56 9.29
N TYR A 351 -1.68 5.73 8.70
CA TYR A 351 -0.65 6.72 9.05
C TYR A 351 -0.78 7.26 10.50
N ARG A 352 -1.93 7.05 11.15
CA ARG A 352 -2.13 7.49 12.55
C ARG A 352 -1.54 6.53 13.56
N THR A 353 -1.63 5.24 13.28
CA THR A 353 -1.18 4.17 14.18
C THR A 353 0.13 3.52 13.75
N GLY A 354 0.60 3.81 12.53
CA GLY A 354 1.82 3.24 11.96
C GLY A 354 1.65 1.84 11.37
N HIS A 355 0.45 1.26 11.42
CA HIS A 355 0.20 -0.05 10.79
C HIS A 355 0.29 0.05 9.27
N ALA A 356 1.07 -0.84 8.67
CA ALA A 356 1.24 -0.91 7.23
C ALA A 356 1.41 -2.36 6.76
N VAL A 357 0.62 -2.76 5.76
CA VAL A 357 0.74 -4.05 5.10
C VAL A 357 1.02 -3.82 3.61
N PHE A 358 2.20 -4.24 3.18
CA PHE A 358 2.65 -4.13 1.80
C PHE A 358 2.26 -5.39 1.03
N GLU A 359 1.82 -5.25 -0.22
CA GLU A 359 1.35 -6.38 -1.00
C GLU A 359 1.49 -6.16 -2.50
N ALA A 360 1.78 -7.24 -3.25
CA ALA A 360 1.61 -7.24 -4.69
C ALA A 360 0.13 -7.01 -5.05
N THR A 361 -0.14 -6.23 -6.09
CA THR A 361 -1.52 -5.88 -6.49
C THR A 361 -2.21 -6.95 -7.32
N HIS A 362 -1.45 -7.90 -7.91
CA HIS A 362 -1.98 -9.01 -8.69
C HIS A 362 -2.55 -10.13 -7.83
N GLY A 363 -3.38 -11.00 -8.44
CA GLY A 363 -3.94 -12.19 -7.79
C GLY A 363 -2.95 -13.37 -7.69
N THR A 364 -3.46 -14.52 -7.27
CA THR A 364 -2.68 -15.74 -6.97
C THR A 364 -2.15 -16.46 -8.21
N ALA A 365 -2.63 -16.18 -9.42
CA ALA A 365 -2.22 -16.81 -10.68
C ALA A 365 -2.09 -18.35 -10.56
N PRO A 366 -3.14 -19.08 -10.19
CA PRO A 366 -3.05 -20.51 -9.83
C PRO A 366 -2.51 -21.39 -10.96
N LYS A 367 -2.68 -20.97 -12.22
CA LYS A 367 -2.12 -21.68 -13.38
C LYS A 367 -0.60 -21.64 -13.48
N LEU A 368 0.04 -20.72 -12.77
CA LEU A 368 1.49 -20.53 -12.75
C LEU A 368 2.14 -21.02 -11.45
N ALA A 369 1.33 -21.50 -10.50
CA ALA A 369 1.80 -21.95 -9.20
C ALA A 369 2.81 -23.11 -9.33
N GLY A 370 4.00 -22.97 -8.73
CA GLY A 370 5.05 -23.98 -8.73
C GLY A 370 5.77 -24.17 -10.06
N LEU A 371 5.47 -23.35 -11.08
CA LEU A 371 6.11 -23.44 -12.40
C LEU A 371 7.38 -22.58 -12.52
N ASP A 372 7.72 -21.79 -11.51
CA ASP A 372 8.87 -20.88 -11.52
C ASP A 372 8.85 -19.88 -12.71
N LYS A 373 7.68 -19.34 -13.07
CA LYS A 373 7.46 -18.49 -14.25
C LYS A 373 6.87 -17.13 -13.95
N VAL A 374 6.56 -16.84 -12.69
CA VAL A 374 5.89 -15.60 -12.28
C VAL A 374 6.88 -14.44 -12.13
N ASN A 375 6.40 -13.23 -12.42
CA ASN A 375 7.15 -12.00 -12.22
C ASN A 375 7.10 -11.58 -10.74
N PRO A 376 8.24 -11.46 -10.04
CA PRO A 376 8.28 -11.03 -8.65
C PRO A 376 8.31 -9.50 -8.46
N CYS A 377 8.34 -8.69 -9.55
CA CYS A 377 8.56 -7.25 -9.46
C CYS A 377 7.50 -6.51 -8.66
N SER A 378 6.20 -6.86 -8.81
CA SER A 378 5.15 -6.21 -8.01
C SER A 378 5.39 -6.38 -6.50
N PHE A 379 5.79 -7.58 -6.07
CA PHE A 379 6.15 -7.84 -4.67
C PHE A 379 7.44 -7.13 -4.25
N LEU A 380 8.46 -7.13 -5.10
CA LEU A 380 9.74 -6.43 -4.84
C LEU A 380 9.55 -4.92 -4.71
N LEU A 381 8.73 -4.32 -5.58
CA LEU A 381 8.40 -2.91 -5.50
C LEU A 381 7.51 -2.60 -4.28
N SER A 382 6.68 -3.55 -3.83
CA SER A 382 5.96 -3.41 -2.56
C SER A 382 6.91 -3.47 -1.35
N ALA A 383 7.95 -4.31 -1.42
CA ALA A 383 9.02 -4.33 -0.42
C ALA A 383 9.87 -3.04 -0.47
N GLU A 384 10.11 -2.48 -1.64
CA GLU A 384 10.73 -1.16 -1.82
C GLU A 384 9.93 -0.08 -1.07
N MET A 385 8.59 -0.06 -1.24
CA MET A 385 7.73 0.85 -0.49
C MET A 385 7.83 0.61 1.02
N MET A 386 7.89 -0.65 1.47
CA MET A 386 8.07 -1.01 2.89
C MET A 386 9.37 -0.45 3.44
N LEU A 387 10.48 -0.61 2.73
CA LEU A 387 11.78 -0.10 3.13
C LEU A 387 11.77 1.43 3.22
N ARG A 388 11.18 2.14 2.25
CA ARG A 388 11.01 3.61 2.34
C ARG A 388 10.13 4.03 3.51
N TYR A 389 9.05 3.31 3.77
CA TYR A 389 8.18 3.58 4.93
C TYR A 389 8.91 3.43 6.25
N MET A 390 9.85 2.50 6.33
CA MET A 390 10.76 2.32 7.47
C MET A 390 11.93 3.31 7.52
N GLY A 391 12.09 4.19 6.52
CA GLY A 391 13.21 5.12 6.43
C GLY A 391 14.51 4.49 5.92
N TRP A 392 14.43 3.35 5.21
CA TRP A 392 15.58 2.63 4.65
C TRP A 392 15.70 2.86 3.14
N ALA A 393 15.84 4.13 2.75
CA ALA A 393 15.79 4.58 1.36
C ALA A 393 16.92 3.99 0.50
N GLU A 394 18.11 3.82 1.06
CA GLU A 394 19.28 3.29 0.34
C GLU A 394 19.04 1.84 -0.13
N ALA A 395 18.46 1.00 0.73
CA ALA A 395 18.12 -0.37 0.35
C ALA A 395 16.94 -0.40 -0.67
N ALA A 396 15.98 0.51 -0.53
CA ALA A 396 14.90 0.65 -1.48
C ALA A 396 15.39 1.04 -2.88
N ASP A 397 16.32 1.99 -2.97
CA ASP A 397 16.92 2.43 -4.23
C ASP A 397 17.68 1.30 -4.95
N LEU A 398 18.34 0.43 -4.21
CA LEU A 398 19.02 -0.75 -4.78
C LEU A 398 18.03 -1.72 -5.43
N ILE A 399 16.85 -1.95 -4.86
CA ILE A 399 15.83 -2.80 -5.48
C ILE A 399 15.36 -2.22 -6.81
N VAL A 400 15.11 -0.90 -6.85
CA VAL A 400 14.71 -0.21 -8.09
C VAL A 400 15.79 -0.33 -9.15
N SER A 401 17.03 0.01 -8.80
CA SER A 401 18.17 -0.05 -9.72
C SER A 401 18.40 -1.47 -10.24
N ALA A 402 18.18 -2.49 -9.41
CA ALA A 402 18.29 -3.88 -9.83
C ALA A 402 17.23 -4.25 -10.88
N ILE A 403 15.99 -3.80 -10.70
CA ILE A 403 14.92 -4.04 -11.68
C ILE A 403 15.25 -3.31 -13.00
N GLU A 404 15.66 -2.05 -12.94
CA GLU A 404 16.05 -1.26 -14.11
C GLU A 404 17.24 -1.91 -14.84
N GLY A 405 18.23 -2.42 -14.10
CA GLY A 405 19.38 -3.14 -14.65
C GLY A 405 18.99 -4.42 -15.38
N ALA A 406 18.16 -5.26 -14.77
CA ALA A 406 17.70 -6.51 -15.40
C ALA A 406 16.86 -6.27 -16.67
N ILE A 407 16.02 -5.22 -16.67
CA ILE A 407 15.26 -4.77 -17.85
C ILE A 407 16.22 -4.28 -18.94
N SER A 408 17.22 -3.48 -18.58
CA SER A 408 18.24 -2.98 -19.51
C SER A 408 19.07 -4.12 -20.14
N ASP A 409 19.42 -5.13 -19.35
CA ASP A 409 20.13 -6.34 -19.81
C ASP A 409 19.21 -7.29 -20.58
N LYS A 410 17.91 -6.97 -20.67
CA LYS A 410 16.91 -7.78 -21.37
C LYS A 410 16.81 -9.22 -20.84
N THR A 411 17.06 -9.42 -19.55
CA THR A 411 16.96 -10.70 -18.86
C THR A 411 15.78 -10.61 -17.89
N VAL A 412 14.60 -11.05 -18.31
CA VAL A 412 13.34 -10.77 -17.63
C VAL A 412 12.43 -11.99 -17.62
N THR A 413 11.33 -11.95 -16.84
CA THR A 413 10.28 -12.97 -16.86
C THR A 413 9.48 -12.96 -18.16
N ALA A 414 8.76 -14.05 -18.45
CA ALA A 414 8.07 -14.23 -19.72
C ALA A 414 7.06 -13.12 -20.06
N ASP A 415 6.33 -12.61 -19.08
CA ASP A 415 5.39 -11.50 -19.25
C ASP A 415 6.07 -10.19 -19.67
N LEU A 416 7.22 -9.87 -19.08
CA LEU A 416 8.02 -8.72 -19.49
C LEU A 416 8.70 -8.97 -20.83
N ALA A 417 9.12 -10.21 -21.12
CA ALA A 417 9.76 -10.54 -22.38
C ALA A 417 8.84 -10.34 -23.59
N GLU A 418 7.53 -10.52 -23.42
CA GLU A 418 6.53 -10.21 -24.44
C GLU A 418 6.47 -8.72 -24.77
N MET A 419 6.90 -7.85 -23.86
CA MET A 419 6.87 -6.39 -23.96
C MET A 419 8.25 -5.75 -24.16
N ILE A 420 9.33 -6.52 -24.22
CA ILE A 420 10.68 -6.00 -24.36
C ILE A 420 11.37 -6.67 -25.55
N PRO A 421 11.42 -6.01 -26.70
CA PRO A 421 11.98 -6.59 -27.93
C PRO A 421 13.43 -7.06 -27.76
N GLY A 422 13.68 -8.30 -28.17
CA GLY A 422 15.02 -8.91 -28.10
C GLY A 422 15.45 -9.31 -26.70
N SER A 423 14.52 -9.44 -25.76
CA SER A 423 14.78 -9.94 -24.41
C SER A 423 14.85 -11.47 -24.35
N THR A 424 15.48 -11.98 -23.30
CA THR A 424 15.53 -13.39 -22.94
C THR A 424 14.57 -13.66 -21.80
N ALA A 425 13.56 -14.49 -22.06
CA ALA A 425 12.65 -14.94 -21.01
C ALA A 425 13.33 -15.97 -20.10
N VAL A 426 13.34 -15.69 -18.80
CA VAL A 426 13.95 -16.55 -17.77
C VAL A 426 12.92 -16.96 -16.72
N SER A 427 13.24 -17.96 -15.89
CA SER A 427 12.40 -18.35 -14.76
C SER A 427 12.40 -17.29 -13.65
N THR A 428 11.43 -17.37 -12.73
CA THR A 428 11.36 -16.51 -11.53
C THR A 428 12.68 -16.56 -10.74
N THR A 429 13.23 -17.75 -10.55
CA THR A 429 14.48 -17.96 -9.84
C THR A 429 15.66 -17.30 -10.57
N ALA A 430 15.79 -17.55 -11.88
CA ALA A 430 16.86 -16.96 -12.69
C ALA A 430 16.75 -15.44 -12.82
N PHE A 431 15.53 -14.92 -12.84
CA PHE A 431 15.31 -13.48 -12.78
C PHE A 431 15.76 -12.90 -11.42
N GLY A 432 15.48 -13.60 -10.32
CA GLY A 432 16.04 -13.25 -9.01
C GLY A 432 17.59 -13.21 -9.01
N ASP A 433 18.25 -14.15 -9.69
CA ASP A 433 19.71 -14.15 -9.85
C ASP A 433 20.21 -12.96 -10.70
N ALA A 434 19.47 -12.60 -11.77
CA ALA A 434 19.77 -11.41 -12.57
C ALA A 434 19.66 -10.12 -11.74
N LEU A 435 18.62 -9.99 -10.91
CA LEU A 435 18.47 -8.86 -9.99
C LEU A 435 19.62 -8.79 -8.97
N LEU A 436 19.99 -9.91 -8.38
CA LEU A 436 21.13 -9.98 -7.44
C LEU A 436 22.45 -9.56 -8.08
N ALA A 437 22.64 -9.80 -9.38
CA ALA A 437 23.81 -9.36 -10.11
C ALA A 437 23.95 -7.83 -10.18
N HIS A 438 22.85 -7.10 -10.05
CA HIS A 438 22.79 -5.62 -10.04
C HIS A 438 22.83 -5.00 -8.62
N ILE A 439 22.81 -5.79 -7.55
CA ILE A 439 22.94 -5.33 -6.14
C ILE A 439 24.44 -5.35 -5.69
N LYS A 440 25.36 -5.18 -6.56
CA LYS A 440 26.81 -5.28 -6.25
C LYS A 440 27.40 -4.02 -5.63
#